data_d22ad23323c2e549f3aca0449c805095
#
_entry.id   d22ad23323c2e549f3aca0449c805095
#
_cell.length_a   1.000
_cell.length_b   1.000
_cell.length_c   1.000
_cell.angle_alpha   90.00
_cell.angle_beta   90.00
_cell.angle_gamma   90.00
#
_symmetry.space_group_name_H-M   'P 1'
#
loop_
_entity.id
_entity.type
_entity.pdbx_description
1 polymer ?
#
loop_
_entity_poly.entity_id
_entity_poly.type
_entity_poly.pdbx_seq_one_letter_code
_entity_poly.pdbx_strand_id
1 'polypeptide(L)'
;SPEPAPGSEQEGTLSPSSGTTFTDNTDSSMDNLLNQVQSLLPTDNGTWSVYVCNLLKDSDGTINDTPMQAASLIKLYIMGAVYENYGTIAQSHNSEEIDSNISAMISVSDNDAANTLVNWLGNGNDAAGMAKVNNFCQEHGFTSTQMNRLLLAGKENGDNYTSVKDCGTFLKQIYQVVNGTLPSSTLTNADAM
;
A
#
# COMPACT_ATOMS: atom_id res chain seq x y z
N SER A 1 -16.53 -62.59 -18.11
CA SER A 1 -15.57 -61.47 -18.14
C SER A 1 -15.62 -60.77 -16.80
N PRO A 2 -14.55 -60.68 -16.02
CA PRO A 2 -14.53 -59.92 -14.79
C PRO A 2 -14.18 -58.45 -15.07
N GLU A 3 -14.86 -57.57 -14.35
CA GLU A 3 -14.73 -56.14 -14.27
C GLU A 3 -13.39 -55.73 -13.64
N PRO A 4 -12.70 -54.66 -14.12
CA PRO A 4 -11.48 -54.21 -13.49
C PRO A 4 -11.76 -53.36 -12.25
N ALA A 5 -10.96 -53.57 -11.22
CA ALA A 5 -10.98 -52.84 -9.95
C ALA A 5 -10.64 -51.36 -10.12
N PRO A 6 -11.21 -50.43 -9.26
CA PRO A 6 -10.90 -49.04 -9.32
C PRO A 6 -9.50 -48.75 -8.79
N GLY A 7 -8.75 -47.95 -9.58
CA GLY A 7 -7.42 -47.49 -9.23
C GLY A 7 -7.43 -46.56 -8.02
N SER A 8 -6.48 -46.78 -7.14
CA SER A 8 -6.18 -45.96 -5.98
C SER A 8 -5.74 -44.57 -6.43
N GLU A 9 -6.54 -43.53 -6.12
CA GLU A 9 -6.12 -42.14 -6.18
C GLU A 9 -5.08 -41.92 -5.08
N GLN A 10 -3.84 -41.65 -5.49
CA GLN A 10 -2.84 -41.09 -4.60
C GLN A 10 -3.18 -39.63 -4.36
N GLU A 11 -3.68 -39.33 -3.17
CA GLU A 11 -3.69 -37.95 -2.66
C GLU A 11 -2.24 -37.47 -2.54
N GLY A 12 -1.87 -36.64 -3.51
CA GLY A 12 -0.65 -35.85 -3.44
C GLY A 12 -0.83 -34.77 -2.37
N THR A 13 -0.28 -34.99 -1.20
CA THR A 13 -0.08 -33.95 -0.19
C THR A 13 0.80 -32.86 -0.77
N LEU A 14 0.18 -31.75 -1.23
CA LEU A 14 0.89 -30.52 -1.53
C LEU A 14 1.36 -29.93 -0.20
N SER A 15 2.62 -30.16 0.13
CA SER A 15 3.32 -29.37 1.14
C SER A 15 3.29 -27.91 0.68
N PRO A 16 2.90 -26.95 1.53
CA PRO A 16 3.03 -25.55 1.19
C PRO A 16 4.52 -25.22 1.10
N SER A 17 4.99 -25.07 -0.12
CA SER A 17 6.27 -24.44 -0.39
C SER A 17 6.17 -22.99 0.12
N SER A 18 6.76 -22.72 1.26
CA SER A 18 6.99 -21.35 1.73
C SER A 18 8.03 -20.69 0.82
N GLY A 19 7.59 -20.30 -0.37
CA GLY A 19 8.39 -19.55 -1.30
C GLY A 19 8.49 -18.11 -0.80
N THR A 20 9.63 -17.75 -0.23
CA THR A 20 9.96 -16.35 -0.01
C THR A 20 10.09 -15.69 -1.37
N THR A 21 9.15 -14.80 -1.73
CA THR A 21 9.22 -14.05 -2.98
C THR A 21 10.07 -12.82 -2.73
N PHE A 22 11.31 -12.83 -3.21
CA PHE A 22 12.18 -11.65 -3.20
C PHE A 22 11.85 -10.76 -4.40
N THR A 23 12.07 -9.44 -4.26
CA THR A 23 11.98 -8.51 -5.37
C THR A 23 13.27 -8.59 -6.22
N ASP A 24 13.23 -8.06 -7.45
CA ASP A 24 14.38 -8.10 -8.37
C ASP A 24 15.60 -7.28 -7.88
N ASN A 25 15.44 -6.49 -6.82
CA ASN A 25 16.48 -5.61 -6.26
C ASN A 25 17.17 -6.19 -5.01
N THR A 26 17.02 -7.49 -4.74
CA THR A 26 17.72 -8.12 -3.60
C THR A 26 19.21 -8.27 -3.87
N ASP A 27 20.01 -8.13 -2.81
CA ASP A 27 21.39 -8.56 -2.74
C ASP A 27 21.53 -9.65 -1.65
N SER A 28 22.70 -10.28 -1.55
CA SER A 28 22.95 -11.35 -0.57
C SER A 28 22.76 -10.90 0.87
N SER A 29 22.98 -9.62 1.17
CA SER A 29 22.79 -9.02 2.50
C SER A 29 21.30 -8.88 2.80
N MET A 30 20.50 -8.45 1.83
CA MET A 30 19.05 -8.33 1.93
C MET A 30 18.41 -9.73 2.07
N ASP A 31 18.85 -10.70 1.28
CA ASP A 31 18.37 -12.08 1.36
C ASP A 31 18.61 -12.68 2.75
N ASN A 32 19.81 -12.48 3.32
CA ASN A 32 20.12 -12.92 4.67
C ASN A 32 19.24 -12.23 5.72
N LEU A 33 18.99 -10.92 5.58
CA LEU A 33 18.12 -10.18 6.48
C LEU A 33 16.69 -10.69 6.43
N LEU A 34 16.15 -10.89 5.24
CA LEU A 34 14.78 -11.40 5.05
C LEU A 34 14.62 -12.81 5.63
N ASN A 35 15.61 -13.69 5.47
CA ASN A 35 15.60 -15.02 6.08
C ASN A 35 15.60 -14.94 7.62
N GLN A 36 16.38 -14.03 8.20
CA GLN A 36 16.40 -13.82 9.65
C GLN A 36 15.05 -13.26 10.13
N VAL A 37 14.49 -12.25 9.45
CA VAL A 37 13.17 -11.70 9.77
C VAL A 37 12.10 -12.78 9.70
N GLN A 38 12.10 -13.58 8.62
CA GLN A 38 11.12 -14.67 8.46
C GLN A 38 11.16 -15.68 9.61
N SER A 39 12.36 -15.98 10.12
CA SER A 39 12.51 -16.91 11.25
C SER A 39 11.95 -16.38 12.58
N LEU A 40 11.76 -15.08 12.67
CA LEU A 40 11.22 -14.40 13.87
C LEU A 40 9.71 -14.14 13.79
N LEU A 41 9.10 -14.30 12.61
CA LEU A 41 7.66 -14.08 12.45
C LEU A 41 6.88 -15.18 13.17
N PRO A 42 5.80 -14.82 13.89
CA PRO A 42 4.92 -15.80 14.51
C PRO A 42 4.28 -16.69 13.45
N THR A 43 4.22 -18.00 13.73
CA THR A 43 3.62 -19.00 12.82
C THR A 43 2.21 -19.41 13.22
N ASP A 44 1.79 -19.07 14.45
CA ASP A 44 0.57 -19.49 15.10
C ASP A 44 -0.50 -18.39 15.21
N ASN A 45 -0.20 -17.16 14.82
CA ASN A 45 -1.04 -16.00 15.03
C ASN A 45 -1.09 -15.08 13.79
N GLY A 46 -2.18 -15.16 13.04
CA GLY A 46 -2.46 -14.26 11.93
C GLY A 46 -1.58 -14.46 10.70
N THR A 47 -1.69 -13.52 9.78
CA THR A 47 -0.90 -13.48 8.54
C THR A 47 0.04 -12.27 8.59
N TRP A 48 1.30 -12.50 8.31
CA TRP A 48 2.35 -11.50 8.33
C TRP A 48 2.85 -11.23 6.92
N SER A 49 3.00 -9.96 6.59
CA SER A 49 3.69 -9.49 5.39
C SER A 49 4.74 -8.48 5.78
N VAL A 50 5.88 -8.51 5.12
CA VAL A 50 7.01 -7.62 5.43
C VAL A 50 7.59 -7.07 4.14
N TYR A 51 7.92 -5.80 4.14
CA TYR A 51 8.78 -5.15 3.15
C TYR A 51 9.98 -4.53 3.86
N VAL A 52 11.15 -4.74 3.33
CA VAL A 52 12.39 -4.12 3.81
C VAL A 52 13.11 -3.47 2.65
N CYS A 53 13.60 -2.26 2.86
CA CYS A 53 14.41 -1.53 1.88
C CYS A 53 15.66 -0.93 2.54
N ASN A 54 16.82 -1.16 1.93
CA ASN A 54 18.02 -0.41 2.22
C ASN A 54 18.10 0.77 1.25
N LEU A 55 17.70 1.95 1.72
CA LEU A 55 17.61 3.16 0.90
C LEU A 55 18.96 3.61 0.31
N LEU A 56 20.08 3.32 1.00
CA LEU A 56 21.40 3.70 0.52
C LEU A 56 21.92 2.80 -0.61
N LYS A 57 21.55 1.51 -0.57
CA LYS A 57 21.94 0.53 -1.58
C LYS A 57 20.90 0.31 -2.66
N ASP A 58 19.72 0.89 -2.47
CA ASP A 58 18.55 0.63 -3.32
C ASP A 58 18.22 -0.87 -3.45
N SER A 59 18.47 -1.63 -2.38
CA SER A 59 18.10 -3.05 -2.30
C SER A 59 16.88 -3.24 -1.43
N ASP A 60 15.93 -4.04 -1.89
CA ASP A 60 14.69 -4.30 -1.17
C ASP A 60 14.21 -5.75 -1.35
N GLY A 61 13.28 -6.14 -0.51
CA GLY A 61 12.63 -7.45 -0.63
C GLY A 61 11.40 -7.56 0.25
N THR A 62 10.59 -8.58 -0.04
CA THR A 62 9.32 -8.84 0.63
C THR A 62 9.26 -10.25 1.18
N ILE A 63 8.47 -10.43 2.25
CA ILE A 63 8.02 -11.71 2.76
C ILE A 63 6.50 -11.71 2.67
N ASN A 64 5.92 -12.68 1.95
CA ASN A 64 4.47 -12.85 1.83
C ASN A 64 3.75 -11.58 1.38
N ASP A 65 4.18 -10.98 0.26
CA ASP A 65 3.53 -9.79 -0.30
C ASP A 65 2.17 -10.15 -0.88
N THR A 66 1.12 -9.88 -0.14
CA THR A 66 -0.29 -10.11 -0.53
C THR A 66 -1.14 -8.91 -0.15
N PRO A 67 -2.20 -8.59 -0.91
CA PRO A 67 -3.16 -7.57 -0.49
C PRO A 67 -3.77 -7.91 0.86
N MET A 68 -3.78 -6.95 1.76
CA MET A 68 -4.36 -7.06 3.10
C MET A 68 -5.27 -5.86 3.37
N GLN A 69 -6.10 -5.97 4.40
CA GLN A 69 -6.89 -4.85 4.89
C GLN A 69 -5.96 -3.68 5.24
N ALA A 70 -6.18 -2.54 4.59
CA ALA A 70 -5.30 -1.39 4.72
C ALA A 70 -5.40 -0.71 6.09
N ALA A 71 -6.58 -0.72 6.72
CA ALA A 71 -6.86 0.13 7.87
C ALA A 71 -6.37 1.58 7.61
N SER A 72 -5.62 2.17 8.54
CA SER A 72 -5.09 3.54 8.37
C SER A 72 -3.97 3.68 7.34
N LEU A 73 -3.41 2.60 6.81
CA LEU A 73 -2.41 2.69 5.75
C LEU A 73 -2.96 3.31 4.45
N ILE A 74 -4.28 3.25 4.23
CA ILE A 74 -4.91 3.92 3.09
C ILE A 74 -4.66 5.44 3.08
N LYS A 75 -4.40 6.04 4.23
CA LYS A 75 -4.12 7.47 4.39
C LYS A 75 -2.85 7.93 3.68
N LEU A 76 -1.86 7.04 3.49
CA LEU A 76 -0.69 7.34 2.66
C LEU A 76 -1.11 7.71 1.24
N TYR A 77 -2.02 6.95 0.65
CA TYR A 77 -2.46 7.16 -0.73
C TYR A 77 -3.44 8.34 -0.85
N ILE A 78 -4.25 8.58 0.18
CA ILE A 78 -5.05 9.82 0.27
C ILE A 78 -4.11 11.03 0.24
N MET A 79 -3.03 11.02 1.03
CA MET A 79 -2.02 12.08 1.04
C MET A 79 -1.42 12.31 -0.36
N GLY A 80 -0.99 11.23 -1.05
CA GLY A 80 -0.44 11.33 -2.39
C GLY A 80 -1.42 11.95 -3.39
N ALA A 81 -2.67 11.47 -3.40
CA ALA A 81 -3.72 11.99 -4.26
C ALA A 81 -4.04 13.46 -3.97
N VAL A 82 -4.03 13.87 -2.69
CA VAL A 82 -4.24 15.26 -2.29
C VAL A 82 -3.12 16.15 -2.80
N TYR A 83 -1.86 15.77 -2.65
CA TYR A 83 -0.74 16.56 -3.15
C TYR A 83 -0.73 16.67 -4.68
N GLU A 84 -1.11 15.62 -5.40
CA GLU A 84 -1.27 15.69 -6.86
C GLU A 84 -2.39 16.64 -7.31
N ASN A 85 -3.44 16.74 -6.52
CA ASN A 85 -4.60 17.60 -6.81
C ASN A 85 -4.63 18.88 -5.98
N TYR A 86 -3.54 19.21 -5.28
CA TYR A 86 -3.48 20.32 -4.32
C TYR A 86 -3.98 21.64 -4.91
N GLY A 87 -3.49 22.01 -6.10
CA GLY A 87 -3.88 23.24 -6.76
C GLY A 87 -5.38 23.29 -7.13
N THR A 88 -6.00 22.16 -7.40
CA THR A 88 -7.45 22.08 -7.66
C THR A 88 -8.24 22.26 -6.37
N ILE A 89 -7.83 21.59 -5.30
CA ILE A 89 -8.46 21.72 -3.97
C ILE A 89 -8.33 23.15 -3.46
N ALA A 90 -7.18 23.78 -3.66
CA ALA A 90 -6.89 25.15 -3.23
C ALA A 90 -7.73 26.24 -3.95
N GLN A 91 -8.48 25.89 -4.99
CA GLN A 91 -9.45 26.81 -5.60
C GLN A 91 -10.71 27.02 -4.71
N SER A 92 -11.01 26.09 -3.82
CA SER A 92 -12.20 26.13 -2.96
C SER A 92 -11.90 26.09 -1.47
N HIS A 93 -10.69 25.72 -1.09
CA HIS A 93 -10.23 25.59 0.30
C HIS A 93 -8.89 26.30 0.46
N ASN A 94 -8.66 26.95 1.59
CA ASN A 94 -7.36 27.60 1.81
C ASN A 94 -6.26 26.58 2.14
N SER A 95 -5.01 26.94 1.88
CA SER A 95 -3.86 26.05 2.08
C SER A 95 -3.68 25.63 3.54
N GLU A 96 -3.96 26.54 4.49
CA GLU A 96 -3.85 26.23 5.93
C GLU A 96 -4.82 25.12 6.34
N GLU A 97 -6.05 25.12 5.83
CA GLU A 97 -7.04 24.05 6.08
C GLU A 97 -6.61 22.75 5.45
N ILE A 98 -6.08 22.77 4.21
CA ILE A 98 -5.60 21.57 3.52
C ILE A 98 -4.44 20.96 4.31
N ASP A 99 -3.43 21.76 4.64
CA ASP A 99 -2.23 21.30 5.33
C ASP A 99 -2.55 20.81 6.76
N SER A 100 -3.49 21.48 7.46
CA SER A 100 -3.95 21.05 8.78
C SER A 100 -4.62 19.66 8.74
N ASN A 101 -5.48 19.42 7.74
CA ASN A 101 -6.11 18.09 7.58
C ASN A 101 -5.09 17.03 7.19
N ILE A 102 -4.13 17.32 6.30
CA ILE A 102 -3.04 16.39 5.96
C ILE A 102 -2.24 16.05 7.22
N SER A 103 -1.85 17.06 8.00
CA SER A 103 -1.10 16.88 9.24
C SER A 103 -1.86 16.03 10.25
N ALA A 104 -3.14 16.32 10.50
CA ALA A 104 -3.97 15.53 11.42
C ALA A 104 -4.13 14.07 10.93
N MET A 105 -4.39 13.89 9.63
CA MET A 105 -4.52 12.55 9.04
C MET A 105 -3.26 11.71 9.20
N ILE A 106 -2.08 12.27 8.95
CA ILE A 106 -0.81 11.52 8.95
C ILE A 106 -0.21 11.44 10.36
N SER A 107 -0.19 12.54 11.14
CA SER A 107 0.52 12.55 12.42
C SER A 107 -0.22 11.84 13.54
N VAL A 108 -1.55 11.94 13.59
CA VAL A 108 -2.38 11.32 14.64
C VAL A 108 -3.43 10.35 14.09
N SER A 109 -3.35 10.06 12.80
CA SER A 109 -4.25 9.12 12.13
C SER A 109 -5.74 9.50 12.22
N ASP A 110 -6.03 10.80 12.14
CA ASP A 110 -7.40 11.31 12.22
C ASP A 110 -8.25 10.82 11.03
N ASN A 111 -9.41 10.23 11.34
CA ASN A 111 -10.30 9.66 10.33
C ASN A 111 -11.20 10.71 9.69
N ASP A 112 -11.61 11.72 10.45
CA ASP A 112 -12.47 12.79 9.95
C ASP A 112 -11.68 13.69 8.99
N ALA A 113 -10.42 13.98 9.31
CA ALA A 113 -9.49 14.68 8.42
C ALA A 113 -9.28 13.91 7.10
N ALA A 114 -9.09 12.60 7.17
CA ALA A 114 -8.97 11.75 5.98
C ALA A 114 -10.23 11.80 5.10
N ASN A 115 -11.41 11.63 5.71
CA ASN A 115 -12.69 11.68 4.98
C ASN A 115 -12.96 13.08 4.40
N THR A 116 -12.59 14.13 5.11
CA THR A 116 -12.67 15.53 4.64
C THR A 116 -11.82 15.72 3.39
N LEU A 117 -10.58 15.26 3.39
CA LEU A 117 -9.69 15.36 2.22
C LEU A 117 -10.22 14.54 1.02
N VAL A 118 -10.78 13.35 1.24
CA VAL A 118 -11.43 12.57 0.19
C VAL A 118 -12.64 13.30 -0.38
N ASN A 119 -13.46 13.91 0.45
CA ASN A 119 -14.59 14.73 0.03
C ASN A 119 -14.15 15.92 -0.85
N TRP A 120 -13.10 16.62 -0.43
CA TRP A 120 -12.54 17.74 -1.20
C TRP A 120 -11.92 17.32 -2.53
N LEU A 121 -11.21 16.18 -2.56
CA LEU A 121 -10.73 15.56 -3.81
C LEU A 121 -11.88 15.37 -4.82
N GLY A 122 -13.04 14.96 -4.35
CA GLY A 122 -14.23 14.71 -5.16
C GLY A 122 -15.11 15.95 -5.38
N ASN A 123 -14.65 17.15 -4.98
CA ASN A 123 -15.46 18.38 -5.03
C ASN A 123 -16.83 18.22 -4.36
N GLY A 124 -16.83 17.68 -3.14
CA GLY A 124 -18.03 17.41 -2.34
C GLY A 124 -18.69 16.04 -2.61
N ASN A 125 -18.08 15.19 -3.42
CA ASN A 125 -18.58 13.84 -3.73
C ASN A 125 -17.56 12.78 -3.29
N ASP A 126 -17.89 12.02 -2.26
CA ASP A 126 -17.00 11.01 -1.67
C ASP A 126 -16.60 9.90 -2.65
N ALA A 127 -17.55 9.43 -3.48
CA ALA A 127 -17.27 8.39 -4.48
C ALA A 127 -16.28 8.89 -5.55
N ALA A 128 -16.42 10.13 -5.99
CA ALA A 128 -15.48 10.77 -6.91
C ALA A 128 -14.12 10.98 -6.26
N GLY A 129 -14.08 11.33 -4.96
CA GLY A 129 -12.85 11.46 -4.20
C GLY A 129 -12.11 10.13 -4.06
N MET A 130 -12.79 9.05 -3.68
CA MET A 130 -12.23 7.70 -3.63
C MET A 130 -11.73 7.24 -4.99
N ALA A 131 -12.44 7.56 -6.09
CA ALA A 131 -11.97 7.26 -7.44
C ALA A 131 -10.65 7.97 -7.77
N LYS A 132 -10.44 9.22 -7.32
CA LYS A 132 -9.17 9.92 -7.49
C LYS A 132 -8.03 9.28 -6.68
N VAL A 133 -8.29 8.81 -5.46
CA VAL A 133 -7.31 8.03 -4.69
C VAL A 133 -6.93 6.75 -5.43
N ASN A 134 -7.90 6.03 -5.97
CA ASN A 134 -7.66 4.81 -6.73
C ASN A 134 -6.90 5.07 -8.05
N ASN A 135 -7.21 6.16 -8.75
CA ASN A 135 -6.47 6.57 -9.94
C ASN A 135 -5.00 6.88 -9.61
N PHE A 136 -4.75 7.64 -8.53
CA PHE A 136 -3.40 7.87 -8.03
C PHE A 136 -2.64 6.55 -7.81
N CYS A 137 -3.27 5.58 -7.14
CA CYS A 137 -2.65 4.28 -6.90
C CYS A 137 -2.30 3.57 -8.22
N GLN A 138 -3.19 3.57 -9.20
CA GLN A 138 -2.97 2.92 -10.50
C GLN A 138 -1.87 3.61 -11.31
N GLU A 139 -1.87 4.93 -11.37
CA GLU A 139 -0.91 5.73 -12.11
C GLU A 139 0.52 5.59 -11.55
N HIS A 140 0.64 5.39 -10.22
CA HIS A 140 1.92 5.18 -9.55
C HIS A 140 2.31 3.71 -9.39
N GLY A 141 1.51 2.77 -9.92
CA GLY A 141 1.82 1.34 -9.91
C GLY A 141 1.52 0.61 -8.59
N PHE A 142 0.72 1.22 -7.69
CA PHE A 142 0.28 0.60 -6.44
C PHE A 142 -0.94 -0.30 -6.70
N THR A 143 -0.72 -1.41 -7.39
CA THR A 143 -1.77 -2.24 -7.97
C THR A 143 -2.51 -3.13 -6.96
N SER A 144 -1.98 -3.27 -5.76
CA SER A 144 -2.61 -4.00 -4.65
C SER A 144 -3.42 -3.09 -3.73
N THR A 145 -3.51 -1.79 -4.06
CA THR A 145 -4.16 -0.78 -3.21
C THR A 145 -5.50 -0.35 -3.82
N GLN A 146 -6.54 -0.39 -3.00
CA GLN A 146 -7.89 -0.01 -3.40
C GLN A 146 -8.65 0.63 -2.24
N MET A 147 -9.18 1.83 -2.44
CA MET A 147 -10.10 2.48 -1.51
C MET A 147 -11.55 2.20 -1.94
N ASN A 148 -12.31 1.49 -1.12
CA ASN A 148 -13.69 1.08 -1.40
C ASN A 148 -14.71 1.76 -0.46
N ARG A 149 -14.24 2.33 0.64
CA ARG A 149 -15.09 3.00 1.62
C ARG A 149 -14.34 4.14 2.34
N LEU A 150 -15.08 5.07 2.88
CA LEU A 150 -14.55 6.07 3.82
C LEU A 150 -14.10 5.40 5.13
N LEU A 151 -13.23 6.07 5.87
CA LEU A 151 -12.78 5.60 7.17
C LEU A 151 -14.00 5.50 8.11
N LEU A 152 -14.10 4.41 8.86
CA LEU A 152 -15.21 4.09 9.78
C LEU A 152 -16.58 3.85 9.12
N ALA A 153 -16.73 4.01 7.80
CA ALA A 153 -17.96 3.66 7.10
C ALA A 153 -18.20 2.14 7.10
N GLY A 154 -19.43 1.73 6.77
CA GLY A 154 -19.77 0.32 6.58
C GLY A 154 -18.98 -0.34 5.44
N LYS A 155 -19.00 -1.67 5.40
CA LYS A 155 -18.23 -2.48 4.45
C LYS A 155 -19.09 -3.06 3.32
N GLU A 156 -20.23 -2.47 3.04
CA GLU A 156 -21.18 -2.94 2.03
C GLU A 156 -20.57 -3.01 0.63
N ASN A 157 -19.61 -2.11 0.34
CA ASN A 157 -18.87 -2.05 -0.93
C ASN A 157 -17.46 -2.67 -0.83
N GLY A 158 -17.17 -3.43 0.23
CA GLY A 158 -15.86 -3.98 0.52
C GLY A 158 -15.07 -3.14 1.50
N ASP A 159 -13.87 -3.62 1.85
CA ASP A 159 -12.94 -2.90 2.71
C ASP A 159 -11.85 -2.21 1.88
N ASN A 160 -11.02 -1.40 2.51
CA ASN A 160 -9.83 -0.81 1.90
C ASN A 160 -8.67 -1.81 1.97
N TYR A 161 -7.94 -1.97 0.88
CA TYR A 161 -6.82 -2.90 0.77
C TYR A 161 -5.54 -2.19 0.35
N THR A 162 -4.42 -2.73 0.78
CA THR A 162 -3.07 -2.39 0.31
C THR A 162 -2.13 -3.58 0.50
N SER A 163 -0.88 -3.46 0.06
CA SER A 163 0.19 -4.42 0.33
C SER A 163 1.40 -3.76 0.95
N VAL A 164 2.26 -4.55 1.58
CA VAL A 164 3.52 -4.03 2.14
C VAL A 164 4.44 -3.51 1.04
N LYS A 165 4.39 -4.10 -0.16
CA LYS A 165 5.15 -3.66 -1.32
C LYS A 165 4.68 -2.30 -1.81
N ASP A 166 3.36 -2.09 -1.93
CA ASP A 166 2.81 -0.79 -2.34
C ASP A 166 3.19 0.30 -1.32
N CYS A 167 2.98 0.05 -0.01
CA CYS A 167 3.36 0.99 1.04
C CYS A 167 4.85 1.31 1.02
N GLY A 168 5.70 0.27 1.00
CA GLY A 168 7.13 0.42 1.03
C GLY A 168 7.68 1.11 -0.23
N THR A 169 7.15 0.76 -1.41
CA THR A 169 7.51 1.40 -2.67
C THR A 169 7.13 2.88 -2.69
N PHE A 170 5.96 3.24 -2.16
CA PHE A 170 5.56 4.64 -2.07
C PHE A 170 6.49 5.45 -1.17
N LEU A 171 6.79 4.96 0.04
CA LEU A 171 7.74 5.62 0.95
C LEU A 171 9.14 5.72 0.34
N LYS A 172 9.59 4.69 -0.36
CA LYS A 172 10.85 4.69 -1.11
C LYS A 172 10.85 5.76 -2.22
N GLN A 173 9.76 5.89 -2.99
CA GLN A 173 9.64 6.92 -4.03
C GLN A 173 9.71 8.33 -3.45
N ILE A 174 9.02 8.61 -2.32
CA ILE A 174 9.15 9.90 -1.63
C ILE A 174 10.61 10.20 -1.31
N TYR A 175 11.30 9.27 -0.67
CA TYR A 175 12.72 9.41 -0.34
C TYR A 175 13.58 9.67 -1.57
N GLN A 176 13.38 8.90 -2.65
CA GLN A 176 14.18 9.00 -3.88
C GLN A 176 13.94 10.30 -4.65
N VAL A 177 12.72 10.84 -4.64
CA VAL A 177 12.43 12.15 -5.24
C VAL A 177 13.04 13.27 -4.40
N VAL A 178 12.89 13.23 -3.08
CA VAL A 178 13.42 14.26 -2.19
C VAL A 178 14.95 14.35 -2.25
N ASN A 179 15.64 13.21 -2.35
CA ASN A 179 17.11 13.20 -2.45
C ASN A 179 17.65 13.34 -3.89
N GLY A 180 16.78 13.51 -4.90
CA GLY A 180 17.14 13.73 -6.29
C GLY A 180 17.56 12.47 -7.06
N THR A 181 17.35 11.27 -6.50
CA THR A 181 17.61 9.99 -7.19
C THR A 181 16.56 9.73 -8.29
N LEU A 182 15.31 10.13 -8.04
CA LEU A 182 14.23 10.15 -9.03
C LEU A 182 13.86 11.59 -9.41
N PRO A 183 13.35 11.82 -10.64
CA PRO A 183 12.87 13.13 -11.04
C PRO A 183 11.71 13.62 -10.19
N SER A 184 11.61 14.92 -9.93
CA SER A 184 10.49 15.54 -9.19
C SER A 184 9.13 15.33 -9.88
N SER A 185 9.13 15.05 -11.19
CA SER A 185 7.93 14.67 -11.94
C SER A 185 7.37 13.29 -11.59
N THR A 186 8.13 12.45 -10.89
CA THR A 186 7.70 11.10 -10.47
C THR A 186 6.59 11.19 -9.42
N LEU A 187 6.68 12.15 -8.51
CA LEU A 187 5.73 12.32 -7.40
C LEU A 187 5.61 13.81 -7.05
N THR A 188 4.44 14.38 -7.31
CA THR A 188 4.17 15.80 -7.10
C THR A 188 4.23 16.18 -5.62
N ASN A 189 4.95 17.25 -5.29
CA ASN A 189 5.12 17.74 -3.93
C ASN A 189 5.69 16.71 -2.93
N ALA A 190 6.56 15.82 -3.39
CA ALA A 190 7.17 14.79 -2.54
C ALA A 190 7.92 15.37 -1.32
N ASP A 191 8.47 16.57 -1.45
CA ASP A 191 9.15 17.31 -0.38
C ASP A 191 8.21 17.79 0.74
N ALA A 192 6.91 17.83 0.48
CA ALA A 192 5.89 18.17 1.47
C ALA A 192 5.28 16.93 2.15
N MET A 193 5.53 15.74 1.62
CA MET A 193 5.06 14.46 2.15
C MET A 193 5.95 13.95 3.29
#